data_19d83f39b1e40458630249dff11a774d
#
_entry.id   19d83f39b1e40458630249dff11a774d
#
_cell.length_a   1.000
_cell.length_b   1.000
_cell.length_c   1.000
_cell.angle_alpha   90.00
_cell.angle_beta   90.00
_cell.angle_gamma   90.00
#
_symmetry.space_group_name_H-M   'P 1'
#
loop_
_entity.id
_entity.type
_entity.pdbx_description
1 polymer ?
#
loop_
_entity_poly.entity_id
_entity_poly.type
_entity_poly.pdbx_seq_one_letter_code
_entity_poly.pdbx_strand_id
1 'polypeptide(L)'
;TERMTVGEIVREPLDVHEWKTDSERQQRVQSLLETVGLQREHYYRYPHQFSGGQRQRISIARTLALNPDFMVLDEPVSALDVSVQAEIINLLEDLQEEFGLTYLFIAHDLSVVRHISDRVAVMYLGHIMEIGPTEELFTDPSNPYTHALLSAIPLPDPRQDRDRITLQGTPPNPRYPPNGCPFSTRCPARIRPSEYEDLDEAVWSELNTVREVLRERERASRTIRERIRGRLGWETRFGDMNDTMTELFGDLEVPANVQEVLDEVARRTNE
;
A
#
# COMPACT_ATOMS: atom_id res chain seq x y z
N THR A 1 4.64 2.48 25.70
CA THR A 1 3.73 1.88 26.73
C THR A 1 3.06 2.98 27.50
N GLU A 2 1.75 2.91 27.75
CA GLU A 2 0.94 3.96 28.43
C GLU A 2 1.42 4.29 29.86
N ARG A 3 2.26 3.44 30.44
CA ARG A 3 2.77 3.56 31.80
C ARG A 3 4.14 4.24 31.91
N MET A 4 4.79 4.51 30.79
CA MET A 4 6.11 5.17 30.74
C MET A 4 5.94 6.67 30.53
N THR A 5 6.79 7.47 31.15
CA THR A 5 6.88 8.89 30.86
C THR A 5 7.50 9.13 29.48
N VAL A 6 7.33 10.33 28.92
CA VAL A 6 7.96 10.72 27.65
C VAL A 6 9.48 10.59 27.73
N GLY A 7 10.08 10.98 28.87
CA GLY A 7 11.51 10.83 29.10
C GLY A 7 11.98 9.38 29.03
N GLU A 8 11.25 8.46 29.66
CA GLU A 8 11.55 7.03 29.62
C GLU A 8 11.42 6.44 28.21
N ILE A 9 10.40 6.87 27.44
CA ILE A 9 10.18 6.41 26.06
C ILE A 9 11.31 6.84 25.14
N VAL A 10 11.72 8.10 25.18
CA VAL A 10 12.80 8.63 24.33
C VAL A 10 14.16 8.11 24.78
N ARG A 11 14.34 7.85 26.06
CA ARG A 11 15.56 7.32 26.65
C ARG A 11 15.77 5.81 26.40
N GLU A 12 14.72 5.03 26.18
CA GLU A 12 14.78 3.57 26.03
C GLU A 12 15.88 3.08 25.05
N PRO A 13 16.06 3.64 23.84
CA PRO A 13 17.16 3.25 22.97
C PRO A 13 18.54 3.49 23.57
N LEU A 14 18.71 4.58 24.30
CA LEU A 14 19.97 4.91 24.96
C LEU A 14 20.29 3.93 26.10
N ASP A 15 19.26 3.46 26.82
CA ASP A 15 19.42 2.48 27.90
C ASP A 15 19.75 1.09 27.33
N VAL A 16 19.06 0.66 26.28
CA VAL A 16 19.30 -0.64 25.62
C VAL A 16 20.72 -0.73 25.06
N HIS A 17 21.26 0.36 24.53
CA HIS A 17 22.61 0.42 23.96
C HIS A 17 23.67 0.89 24.97
N GLU A 18 23.33 1.00 26.24
CA GLU A 18 24.24 1.43 27.32
C GLU A 18 25.01 2.73 27.00
N TRP A 19 24.31 3.67 26.28
CA TRP A 19 24.94 4.89 25.81
C TRP A 19 25.26 5.80 26.98
N LYS A 20 26.55 6.06 27.22
CA LYS A 20 27.08 6.98 28.28
C LYS A 20 26.45 6.82 29.67
N THR A 21 26.58 7.85 30.52
CA THR A 21 26.06 7.86 31.89
C THR A 21 24.58 8.23 31.97
N ASP A 22 23.95 7.95 33.09
CA ASP A 22 22.53 8.25 33.37
C ASP A 22 22.22 9.75 33.23
N SER A 23 23.08 10.61 33.76
CA SER A 23 22.94 12.07 33.65
C SER A 23 23.04 12.57 32.20
N GLU A 24 23.98 12.01 31.43
CA GLU A 24 24.13 12.36 30.01
C GLU A 24 22.94 11.91 29.18
N ARG A 25 22.37 10.70 29.44
CA ARG A 25 21.14 10.21 28.79
C ARG A 25 19.97 11.17 29.05
N GLN A 26 19.78 11.59 30.29
CA GLN A 26 18.71 12.54 30.63
C GLN A 26 18.89 13.88 29.91
N GLN A 27 20.09 14.43 29.88
CA GLN A 27 20.41 15.67 29.17
C GLN A 27 20.15 15.50 27.66
N ARG A 28 20.56 14.38 27.07
CA ARG A 28 20.32 14.06 25.64
C ARG A 28 18.86 14.04 25.34
N VAL A 29 18.04 13.36 26.14
CA VAL A 29 16.57 13.31 25.94
C VAL A 29 15.96 14.71 26.04
N GLN A 30 16.34 15.51 27.02
CA GLN A 30 15.83 16.88 27.14
C GLN A 30 16.20 17.74 25.93
N SER A 31 17.43 17.64 25.44
CA SER A 31 17.85 18.32 24.19
C SER A 31 17.04 17.85 22.98
N LEU A 32 16.81 16.53 22.83
CA LEU A 32 16.00 15.99 21.74
C LEU A 32 14.55 16.46 21.79
N LEU A 33 13.97 16.62 22.97
CA LEU A 33 12.62 17.19 23.11
C LEU A 33 12.59 18.62 22.58
N GLU A 34 13.60 19.44 22.90
CA GLU A 34 13.70 20.81 22.36
C GLU A 34 13.89 20.80 20.83
N THR A 35 14.76 19.95 20.31
CA THR A 35 15.00 19.79 18.87
C THR A 35 13.70 19.51 18.09
N VAL A 36 12.79 18.73 18.64
CA VAL A 36 11.48 18.45 17.99
C VAL A 36 10.39 19.48 18.37
N GLY A 37 10.76 20.62 18.98
CA GLY A 37 9.83 21.71 19.35
C GLY A 37 8.96 21.42 20.57
N LEU A 38 9.41 20.56 21.49
CA LEU A 38 8.79 20.31 22.78
C LEU A 38 9.58 20.98 23.90
N GLN A 39 9.04 21.01 25.13
CA GLN A 39 9.69 21.58 26.31
C GLN A 39 10.45 20.49 27.09
N ARG A 40 11.55 20.88 27.77
CA ARG A 40 12.34 19.94 28.62
C ARG A 40 11.51 19.30 29.73
N GLU A 41 10.57 20.06 30.29
CA GLU A 41 9.66 19.62 31.36
C GLU A 41 8.69 18.52 30.91
N HIS A 42 8.47 18.39 29.60
CA HIS A 42 7.69 17.30 29.02
C HIS A 42 8.30 15.93 29.28
N TYR A 43 9.57 15.85 29.68
CA TYR A 43 10.25 14.64 30.11
C TYR A 43 9.46 13.84 31.16
N TYR A 44 8.80 14.54 32.10
CA TYR A 44 8.09 13.91 33.23
C TYR A 44 6.60 13.64 32.95
N ARG A 45 6.11 14.02 31.80
CA ARG A 45 4.71 13.83 31.41
C ARG A 45 4.48 12.47 30.74
N TYR A 46 3.23 12.04 30.68
CA TYR A 46 2.78 10.81 30.05
C TYR A 46 2.23 11.06 28.63
N PRO A 47 2.36 10.10 27.69
CA PRO A 47 1.91 10.27 26.30
C PRO A 47 0.44 10.67 26.13
N HIS A 48 -0.45 10.22 27.01
CA HIS A 48 -1.86 10.55 26.94
C HIS A 48 -2.18 12.04 27.23
N GLN A 49 -1.20 12.79 27.74
CA GLN A 49 -1.32 14.24 28.01
C GLN A 49 -0.94 15.10 26.79
N PHE A 50 -0.67 14.48 25.64
CA PHE A 50 -0.20 15.16 24.44
C PHE A 50 -1.18 14.97 23.27
N SER A 51 -1.22 15.97 22.36
CA SER A 51 -1.93 15.88 21.09
C SER A 51 -1.30 14.82 20.16
N GLY A 52 -1.98 14.47 19.08
CA GLY A 52 -1.47 13.55 18.06
C GLY A 52 -0.12 13.98 17.49
N GLY A 53 -0.01 15.24 17.07
CA GLY A 53 1.22 15.80 16.53
C GLY A 53 2.36 15.86 17.56
N GLN A 54 2.05 16.17 18.82
CA GLN A 54 3.06 16.13 19.89
C GLN A 54 3.55 14.71 20.16
N ARG A 55 2.68 13.70 20.13
CA ARG A 55 3.09 12.28 20.22
C ARG A 55 3.97 11.88 19.06
N GLN A 56 3.70 12.37 17.85
CA GLN A 56 4.56 12.14 16.70
C GLN A 56 5.94 12.74 16.88
N ARG A 57 6.04 13.99 17.39
CA ARG A 57 7.31 14.64 17.75
C ARG A 57 8.11 13.84 18.78
N ILE A 58 7.44 13.24 19.78
CA ILE A 58 8.06 12.33 20.76
C ILE A 58 8.62 11.06 20.06
N SER A 59 7.87 10.49 19.11
CA SER A 59 8.33 9.34 18.34
C SER A 59 9.58 9.68 17.51
N ILE A 60 9.61 10.83 16.86
CA ILE A 60 10.77 11.33 16.11
C ILE A 60 11.97 11.52 17.05
N ALA A 61 11.78 12.18 18.22
CA ALA A 61 12.84 12.37 19.21
C ALA A 61 13.43 11.02 19.69
N ARG A 62 12.60 9.99 19.89
CA ARG A 62 13.04 8.64 20.22
C ARG A 62 13.92 8.02 19.14
N THR A 63 13.55 8.19 17.88
CA THR A 63 14.32 7.66 16.75
C THR A 63 15.68 8.36 16.61
N LEU A 64 15.74 9.66 16.90
CA LEU A 64 16.97 10.47 16.88
C LEU A 64 17.92 10.18 18.06
N ALA A 65 17.51 9.43 19.08
CA ALA A 65 18.26 9.26 20.31
C ALA A 65 19.70 8.80 20.08
N LEU A 66 19.91 7.85 19.16
CA LEU A 66 21.21 7.23 18.84
C LEU A 66 21.96 7.90 17.68
N ASN A 67 21.55 9.09 17.22
CA ASN A 67 22.13 9.78 16.06
C ASN A 67 22.19 8.86 14.81
N PRO A 68 21.07 8.37 14.30
CA PRO A 68 21.08 7.52 13.12
C PRO A 68 21.45 8.33 11.86
N ASP A 69 22.07 7.68 10.88
CA ASP A 69 22.26 8.23 9.54
C ASP A 69 21.04 7.95 8.64
N PHE A 70 20.21 6.96 9.03
CA PHE A 70 19.06 6.48 8.25
C PHE A 70 17.84 6.24 9.15
N MET A 71 16.67 6.76 8.74
CA MET A 71 15.41 6.59 9.47
C MET A 71 14.33 5.98 8.57
N VAL A 72 13.56 5.02 9.11
CA VAL A 72 12.35 4.48 8.47
C VAL A 72 11.14 5.15 9.11
N LEU A 73 10.34 5.82 8.31
CA LEU A 73 9.15 6.56 8.69
C LEU A 73 7.92 5.88 8.05
N ASP A 74 7.24 5.05 8.83
CA ASP A 74 6.06 4.30 8.38
C ASP A 74 4.79 5.07 8.72
N GLU A 75 4.15 5.64 7.69
CA GLU A 75 2.95 6.49 7.78
C GLU A 75 3.01 7.59 8.86
N PRO A 76 4.09 8.40 8.94
CA PRO A 76 4.34 9.28 10.08
C PRO A 76 3.31 10.39 10.26
N VAL A 77 2.45 10.64 9.27
CA VAL A 77 1.45 11.74 9.30
C VAL A 77 0.02 11.28 9.04
N SER A 78 -0.23 9.99 8.81
CA SER A 78 -1.52 9.45 8.35
C SER A 78 -2.71 9.70 9.32
N ALA A 79 -2.43 9.79 10.62
CA ALA A 79 -3.46 9.98 11.68
C ALA A 79 -3.57 11.44 12.16
N LEU A 80 -3.01 12.40 11.43
CA LEU A 80 -2.96 13.81 11.80
C LEU A 80 -3.85 14.64 10.87
N ASP A 81 -4.35 15.77 11.36
CA ASP A 81 -5.00 16.77 10.52
C ASP A 81 -3.99 17.48 9.61
N VAL A 82 -4.49 18.07 8.50
CA VAL A 82 -3.65 18.64 7.43
C VAL A 82 -2.65 19.69 7.93
N SER A 83 -3.07 20.54 8.91
CA SER A 83 -2.19 21.57 9.44
C SER A 83 -1.04 20.97 10.24
N VAL A 84 -1.34 19.98 11.08
CA VAL A 84 -0.33 19.28 11.89
C VAL A 84 0.56 18.39 11.02
N GLN A 85 0.01 17.79 9.94
CA GLN A 85 0.82 17.08 8.93
C GLN A 85 1.92 17.99 8.36
N ALA A 86 1.55 19.20 7.91
CA ALA A 86 2.51 20.17 7.37
C ALA A 86 3.60 20.52 8.38
N GLU A 87 3.23 20.73 9.66
CA GLU A 87 4.21 21.01 10.72
C GLU A 87 5.21 19.84 10.94
N ILE A 88 4.74 18.59 10.86
CA ILE A 88 5.62 17.43 11.03
C ILE A 88 6.52 17.23 9.81
N ILE A 89 6.01 17.50 8.59
CA ILE A 89 6.81 17.42 7.37
C ILE A 89 7.93 18.45 7.40
N ASN A 90 7.61 19.72 7.70
CA ASN A 90 8.62 20.75 7.82
C ASN A 90 9.67 20.42 8.89
N LEU A 91 9.23 19.88 10.05
CA LEU A 91 10.17 19.39 11.07
C LEU A 91 11.11 18.30 10.54
N LEU A 92 10.60 17.36 9.74
CA LEU A 92 11.43 16.27 9.16
C LEU A 92 12.43 16.83 8.15
N GLU A 93 12.06 17.84 7.35
CA GLU A 93 12.96 18.52 6.41
C GLU A 93 14.06 19.26 7.18
N ASP A 94 13.70 20.04 8.21
CA ASP A 94 14.66 20.75 9.07
C ASP A 94 15.67 19.78 9.71
N LEU A 95 15.18 18.64 10.22
CA LEU A 95 16.03 17.60 10.81
C LEU A 95 16.91 16.90 9.78
N GLN A 96 16.43 16.71 8.56
CA GLN A 96 17.22 16.15 7.47
C GLN A 96 18.40 17.05 7.12
N GLU A 97 18.17 18.36 7.02
CA GLU A 97 19.23 19.33 6.75
C GLU A 97 20.21 19.46 7.93
N GLU A 98 19.70 19.55 9.16
CA GLU A 98 20.53 19.76 10.35
C GLU A 98 21.44 18.55 10.67
N PHE A 99 20.90 17.33 10.55
CA PHE A 99 21.58 16.10 10.93
C PHE A 99 22.11 15.27 9.75
N GLY A 100 21.86 15.67 8.50
CA GLY A 100 22.28 14.92 7.28
C GLY A 100 21.58 13.58 7.16
N LEU A 101 20.32 13.49 7.53
CA LEU A 101 19.56 12.23 7.62
C LEU A 101 19.12 11.74 6.24
N THR A 102 19.13 10.43 6.07
CA THR A 102 18.46 9.76 4.95
C THR A 102 17.16 9.12 5.41
N TYR A 103 16.06 9.35 4.68
CA TYR A 103 14.75 8.81 5.01
C TYR A 103 14.29 7.71 4.06
N LEU A 104 13.72 6.64 4.59
CA LEU A 104 12.75 5.79 3.89
C LEU A 104 11.35 6.17 4.38
N PHE A 105 10.63 6.93 3.57
CA PHE A 105 9.31 7.45 3.90
C PHE A 105 8.22 6.59 3.26
N ILE A 106 7.38 5.95 4.05
CA ILE A 106 6.25 5.14 3.59
C ILE A 106 4.97 5.92 3.81
N ALA A 107 4.21 6.17 2.76
CA ALA A 107 2.94 6.89 2.82
C ALA A 107 1.99 6.48 1.69
N HIS A 108 0.71 6.77 1.87
CA HIS A 108 -0.33 6.62 0.85
C HIS A 108 -0.84 7.98 0.33
N ASP A 109 -0.45 9.09 0.94
CA ASP A 109 -0.74 10.44 0.44
C ASP A 109 0.35 10.87 -0.54
N LEU A 110 -0.02 10.91 -1.82
CA LEU A 110 0.89 11.23 -2.91
C LEU A 110 1.35 12.70 -2.89
N SER A 111 0.55 13.61 -2.30
CA SER A 111 0.93 15.01 -2.16
C SER A 111 2.08 15.18 -1.18
N VAL A 112 2.03 14.45 -0.07
CA VAL A 112 3.11 14.38 0.93
C VAL A 112 4.35 13.76 0.32
N VAL A 113 4.21 12.61 -0.38
CA VAL A 113 5.33 11.93 -1.04
C VAL A 113 6.02 12.85 -2.04
N ARG A 114 5.26 13.56 -2.88
CA ARG A 114 5.83 14.49 -3.86
C ARG A 114 6.64 15.61 -3.21
N HIS A 115 6.20 16.07 -2.04
CA HIS A 115 6.84 17.20 -1.35
C HIS A 115 8.18 16.82 -0.73
N ILE A 116 8.24 15.70 -0.01
CA ILE A 116 9.41 15.34 0.83
C ILE A 116 10.42 14.42 0.13
N SER A 117 10.05 13.76 -0.97
CA SER A 117 10.88 12.68 -1.53
C SER A 117 11.67 13.11 -2.77
N ASP A 118 12.96 12.79 -2.82
CA ASP A 118 13.79 12.92 -4.04
C ASP A 118 13.49 11.82 -5.05
N ARG A 119 13.21 10.61 -4.56
CA ARG A 119 12.90 9.42 -5.35
C ARG A 119 11.71 8.70 -4.78
N VAL A 120 10.88 8.13 -5.65
CA VAL A 120 9.69 7.38 -5.28
C VAL A 120 9.76 5.96 -5.81
N ALA A 121 9.37 5.00 -4.98
CA ALA A 121 9.12 3.61 -5.36
C ALA A 121 7.62 3.35 -5.21
N VAL A 122 6.94 3.06 -6.31
CA VAL A 122 5.52 2.69 -6.31
C VAL A 122 5.38 1.19 -6.14
N MET A 123 4.61 0.78 -5.13
CA MET A 123 4.44 -0.64 -4.78
C MET A 123 2.99 -1.10 -4.98
N TYR A 124 2.81 -2.29 -5.51
CA TYR A 124 1.52 -2.95 -5.62
C TYR A 124 1.61 -4.43 -5.24
N LEU A 125 0.80 -4.87 -4.29
CA LEU A 125 0.79 -6.25 -3.76
C LEU A 125 2.19 -6.77 -3.37
N GLY A 126 3.00 -5.92 -2.72
CA GLY A 126 4.34 -6.30 -2.27
C GLY A 126 5.44 -6.28 -3.35
N HIS A 127 5.13 -5.89 -4.58
CA HIS A 127 6.07 -5.75 -5.69
C HIS A 127 6.31 -4.29 -6.03
N ILE A 128 7.57 -3.92 -6.26
CA ILE A 128 7.90 -2.60 -6.80
C ILE A 128 7.50 -2.59 -8.28
N MET A 129 6.57 -1.71 -8.64
CA MET A 129 6.05 -1.54 -9.99
C MET A 129 6.87 -0.54 -10.79
N GLU A 130 7.32 0.52 -10.14
CA GLU A 130 8.12 1.58 -10.73
C GLU A 130 8.98 2.25 -9.65
N ILE A 131 10.17 2.72 -10.03
CA ILE A 131 11.04 3.51 -9.17
C ILE A 131 11.77 4.55 -10.01
N GLY A 132 11.77 5.80 -9.57
CA GLY A 132 12.40 6.89 -10.30
C GLY A 132 12.53 8.18 -9.49
N PRO A 133 13.12 9.23 -10.06
CA PRO A 133 13.06 10.58 -9.51
C PRO A 133 11.62 11.04 -9.38
N THR A 134 11.33 11.76 -8.32
CA THR A 134 9.95 12.17 -7.98
C THR A 134 9.29 12.94 -9.12
N GLU A 135 9.94 13.97 -9.64
CA GLU A 135 9.35 14.81 -10.71
C GLU A 135 9.09 14.03 -12.00
N GLU A 136 9.98 13.13 -12.41
CA GLU A 136 9.79 12.28 -13.59
C GLU A 136 8.56 11.37 -13.40
N LEU A 137 8.49 10.68 -12.26
CA LEU A 137 7.42 9.74 -11.98
C LEU A 137 6.05 10.41 -11.90
N PHE A 138 5.98 11.64 -11.36
CA PHE A 138 4.73 12.41 -11.28
C PHE A 138 4.32 13.06 -12.60
N THR A 139 5.26 13.29 -13.52
CA THR A 139 5.01 13.98 -14.79
C THR A 139 4.76 12.99 -15.94
N ASP A 140 5.57 11.94 -16.04
CA ASP A 140 5.55 10.95 -17.13
C ASP A 140 5.77 9.52 -16.59
N PRO A 141 4.82 8.96 -15.85
CA PRO A 141 4.93 7.61 -15.31
C PRO A 141 4.93 6.57 -16.43
N SER A 142 5.92 5.68 -16.41
CA SER A 142 6.05 4.61 -17.42
C SER A 142 5.17 3.39 -17.10
N ASN A 143 4.82 3.17 -15.83
CA ASN A 143 4.04 2.00 -15.44
C ASN A 143 2.53 2.32 -15.43
N PRO A 144 1.67 1.50 -16.08
CA PRO A 144 0.22 1.72 -16.12
C PRO A 144 -0.45 1.80 -14.74
N TYR A 145 0.09 1.13 -13.72
CA TYR A 145 -0.41 1.27 -12.35
C TYR A 145 -0.10 2.65 -11.76
N THR A 146 1.14 3.12 -11.92
CA THR A 146 1.54 4.46 -11.48
C THR A 146 0.70 5.53 -12.16
N HIS A 147 0.48 5.40 -13.48
CA HIS A 147 -0.36 6.31 -14.25
C HIS A 147 -1.80 6.34 -13.70
N ALA A 148 -2.41 5.16 -13.47
CA ALA A 148 -3.75 5.08 -12.90
C ALA A 148 -3.82 5.66 -11.48
N LEU A 149 -2.79 5.42 -10.64
CA LEU A 149 -2.69 5.94 -9.28
C LEU A 149 -2.61 7.48 -9.28
N LEU A 150 -1.76 8.06 -10.12
CA LEU A 150 -1.59 9.51 -10.24
C LEU A 150 -2.81 10.19 -10.87
N SER A 151 -3.54 9.51 -11.79
CA SER A 151 -4.78 10.04 -12.37
C SER A 151 -5.91 10.22 -11.35
N ALA A 152 -5.82 9.53 -10.20
CA ALA A 152 -6.81 9.61 -9.14
C ALA A 152 -6.58 10.77 -8.16
N ILE A 153 -5.43 11.47 -8.24
CA ILE A 153 -5.14 12.63 -7.38
C ILE A 153 -6.08 13.78 -7.74
N PRO A 154 -6.84 14.35 -6.78
CA PRO A 154 -7.66 15.51 -7.01
C PRO A 154 -6.80 16.71 -7.43
N LEU A 155 -7.18 17.39 -8.51
CA LEU A 155 -6.54 18.64 -8.89
C LEU A 155 -7.11 19.80 -8.07
N PRO A 156 -6.28 20.76 -7.66
CA PRO A 156 -6.75 21.97 -6.98
C PRO A 156 -7.66 22.83 -7.85
N ASP A 157 -7.48 22.80 -9.18
CA ASP A 157 -8.31 23.53 -10.14
C ASP A 157 -9.41 22.62 -10.71
N PRO A 158 -10.70 22.83 -10.34
CA PRO A 158 -11.82 22.02 -10.82
C PRO A 158 -12.13 22.21 -12.33
N ARG A 159 -11.43 23.11 -13.03
CA ARG A 159 -11.58 23.35 -14.46
C ARG A 159 -10.64 22.48 -15.31
N GLN A 160 -9.64 21.86 -14.68
CA GLN A 160 -8.74 20.94 -15.36
C GLN A 160 -9.37 19.55 -15.37
N ASP A 161 -9.90 19.18 -16.54
CA ASP A 161 -10.35 17.81 -16.78
C ASP A 161 -9.12 16.92 -16.95
N ARG A 162 -8.91 15.98 -16.02
CA ARG A 162 -8.01 14.84 -16.23
C ARG A 162 -8.86 13.62 -16.54
N ASP A 163 -8.52 12.93 -17.61
CA ASP A 163 -9.07 11.61 -17.90
C ASP A 163 -8.71 10.66 -16.75
N ARG A 164 -9.60 10.58 -15.76
CA ARG A 164 -9.43 9.67 -14.62
C ARG A 164 -9.50 8.24 -15.10
N ILE A 165 -8.43 7.48 -14.92
CA ILE A 165 -8.40 6.06 -15.25
C ILE A 165 -9.18 5.29 -14.19
N THR A 166 -10.35 4.78 -14.56
CA THR A 166 -11.15 3.92 -13.69
C THR A 166 -10.67 2.48 -13.84
N LEU A 167 -10.04 1.95 -12.78
CA LEU A 167 -9.60 0.57 -12.75
C LEU A 167 -10.78 -0.37 -12.48
N GLN A 168 -10.96 -1.36 -13.34
CA GLN A 168 -12.01 -2.38 -13.19
C GLN A 168 -11.63 -3.43 -12.13
N GLY A 169 -12.64 -4.05 -11.53
CA GLY A 169 -12.49 -5.13 -10.57
C GLY A 169 -11.88 -4.72 -9.22
N THR A 170 -11.68 -5.69 -8.35
CA THR A 170 -11.06 -5.52 -7.02
C THR A 170 -9.59 -5.92 -7.03
N PRO A 171 -8.76 -5.35 -6.14
CA PRO A 171 -7.38 -5.82 -5.98
C PRO A 171 -7.33 -7.31 -5.65
N PRO A 172 -6.47 -8.10 -6.33
CA PRO A 172 -6.29 -9.51 -5.99
C PRO A 172 -5.83 -9.70 -4.55
N ASN A 173 -6.12 -10.89 -4.00
CA ASN A 173 -5.68 -11.21 -2.65
C ASN A 173 -4.13 -11.23 -2.58
N PRO A 174 -3.50 -10.45 -1.67
CA PRO A 174 -2.03 -10.39 -1.56
C PRO A 174 -1.35 -11.73 -1.24
N ARG A 175 -2.07 -12.67 -0.61
CA ARG A 175 -1.55 -14.03 -0.34
C ARG A 175 -1.38 -14.86 -1.62
N TYR A 176 -2.06 -14.46 -2.68
CA TYR A 176 -2.14 -15.23 -3.92
C TYR A 176 -2.10 -14.25 -5.10
N PRO A 177 -0.99 -13.58 -5.34
CA PRO A 177 -0.87 -12.64 -6.45
C PRO A 177 -1.05 -13.36 -7.78
N PRO A 178 -1.48 -12.67 -8.83
CA PRO A 178 -1.50 -13.20 -10.19
C PRO A 178 -0.11 -13.69 -10.63
N ASN A 179 -0.08 -14.71 -11.49
CA ASN A 179 1.18 -15.12 -12.12
C ASN A 179 1.67 -14.02 -13.09
N GLY A 180 2.95 -13.71 -13.06
CA GLY A 180 3.54 -12.63 -13.83
C GLY A 180 3.33 -11.26 -13.17
N CYS A 181 2.87 -10.27 -13.93
CA CYS A 181 2.65 -8.93 -13.39
C CYS A 181 1.48 -8.93 -12.38
N PRO A 182 1.69 -8.49 -11.13
CA PRO A 182 0.65 -8.49 -10.10
C PRO A 182 -0.52 -7.56 -10.45
N PHE A 183 -0.32 -6.56 -11.31
CA PHE A 183 -1.35 -5.64 -11.77
C PHE A 183 -2.11 -6.13 -13.02
N SER A 184 -1.72 -7.26 -13.61
CA SER A 184 -2.25 -7.74 -14.89
C SER A 184 -3.77 -7.90 -14.95
N THR A 185 -4.44 -8.19 -13.83
CA THR A 185 -5.90 -8.36 -13.77
C THR A 185 -6.67 -7.04 -13.88
N ARG A 186 -6.01 -5.93 -13.62
CA ARG A 186 -6.61 -4.57 -13.59
C ARG A 186 -5.92 -3.58 -14.53
N CYS A 187 -4.92 -4.05 -15.29
CA CYS A 187 -4.10 -3.20 -16.15
C CYS A 187 -4.88 -2.76 -17.40
N PRO A 188 -5.08 -1.46 -17.62
CA PRO A 188 -5.76 -0.97 -18.83
C PRO A 188 -4.90 -1.16 -20.10
N ALA A 189 -3.57 -1.25 -19.95
CA ALA A 189 -2.64 -1.50 -21.05
C ALA A 189 -2.29 -2.99 -21.22
N ARG A 190 -3.19 -3.87 -20.79
CA ARG A 190 -2.98 -5.31 -20.93
C ARG A 190 -2.98 -5.73 -22.38
N ILE A 191 -1.88 -6.33 -22.84
CA ILE A 191 -1.77 -6.89 -24.17
C ILE A 191 -2.58 -8.21 -24.20
N ARG A 192 -3.51 -8.30 -25.16
CA ARG A 192 -4.22 -9.55 -25.42
C ARG A 192 -3.30 -10.51 -26.18
N PRO A 193 -3.34 -11.83 -25.89
CA PRO A 193 -2.71 -12.80 -26.77
C PRO A 193 -3.24 -12.67 -28.19
N SER A 194 -2.39 -12.90 -29.18
CA SER A 194 -2.77 -12.74 -30.63
C SER A 194 -4.00 -13.55 -31.04
N GLU A 195 -4.25 -14.69 -30.38
CA GLU A 195 -5.42 -15.53 -30.58
C GLU A 195 -6.75 -14.87 -30.15
N TYR A 196 -6.71 -13.82 -29.35
CA TYR A 196 -7.85 -13.12 -28.74
C TYR A 196 -7.85 -11.63 -29.03
N GLU A 197 -7.05 -11.19 -30.00
CA GLU A 197 -6.88 -9.76 -30.32
C GLU A 197 -8.17 -9.15 -30.88
N ASP A 198 -8.92 -9.93 -31.66
CA ASP A 198 -10.17 -9.54 -32.31
C ASP A 198 -11.44 -9.77 -31.45
N LEU A 199 -11.28 -10.19 -30.18
CA LEU A 199 -12.44 -10.40 -29.31
C LEU A 199 -13.10 -9.09 -28.92
N ASP A 200 -14.44 -9.10 -28.88
CA ASP A 200 -15.22 -8.02 -28.28
C ASP A 200 -14.77 -7.75 -26.83
N GLU A 201 -14.79 -6.48 -26.44
CA GLU A 201 -14.33 -6.05 -25.11
C GLU A 201 -15.16 -6.65 -23.98
N ALA A 202 -16.47 -6.84 -24.20
CA ALA A 202 -17.34 -7.46 -23.22
C ALA A 202 -16.98 -8.92 -23.01
N VAL A 203 -16.77 -9.69 -24.10
CA VAL A 203 -16.35 -11.10 -24.05
C VAL A 203 -14.97 -11.22 -23.35
N TRP A 204 -14.04 -10.32 -23.67
CA TRP A 204 -12.73 -10.31 -23.06
C TRP A 204 -12.79 -10.00 -21.55
N SER A 205 -13.66 -9.07 -21.14
CA SER A 205 -13.88 -8.76 -19.72
C SER A 205 -14.39 -9.97 -18.94
N GLU A 206 -15.38 -10.65 -19.48
CA GLU A 206 -15.96 -11.83 -18.82
C GLU A 206 -15.00 -13.03 -18.78
N LEU A 207 -14.18 -13.24 -19.81
CA LEU A 207 -13.08 -14.19 -19.78
C LEU A 207 -12.10 -13.93 -18.62
N ASN A 208 -11.82 -12.68 -18.34
CA ASN A 208 -10.98 -12.31 -17.19
C ASN A 208 -11.67 -12.62 -15.85
N THR A 209 -12.97 -12.36 -15.75
CA THR A 209 -13.80 -12.72 -14.58
C THR A 209 -13.78 -14.24 -14.34
N VAL A 210 -13.96 -15.05 -15.38
CA VAL A 210 -13.84 -16.51 -15.29
C VAL A 210 -12.45 -16.94 -14.80
N ARG A 211 -11.40 -16.34 -15.33
CA ARG A 211 -10.01 -16.62 -14.87
C ARG A 211 -9.81 -16.29 -13.39
N GLU A 212 -10.41 -15.23 -12.88
CA GLU A 212 -10.37 -14.91 -11.45
C GLU A 212 -11.14 -15.93 -10.62
N VAL A 213 -12.35 -16.28 -11.03
CA VAL A 213 -13.17 -17.31 -10.37
C VAL A 213 -12.42 -18.65 -10.30
N LEU A 214 -11.81 -19.09 -11.40
CA LEU A 214 -11.01 -20.33 -11.46
C LEU A 214 -9.82 -20.28 -10.49
N ARG A 215 -9.10 -19.17 -10.45
CA ARG A 215 -7.98 -18.98 -9.52
C ARG A 215 -8.44 -19.01 -8.06
N GLU A 216 -9.55 -18.38 -7.74
CA GLU A 216 -10.10 -18.43 -6.38
C GLU A 216 -10.55 -19.84 -6.02
N ARG A 217 -11.16 -20.56 -6.94
CA ARG A 217 -11.59 -21.96 -6.78
C ARG A 217 -10.41 -22.91 -6.55
N GLU A 218 -9.37 -22.81 -7.35
CA GLU A 218 -8.13 -23.58 -7.18
C GLU A 218 -7.46 -23.29 -5.83
N ARG A 219 -7.50 -22.05 -5.37
CA ARG A 219 -6.96 -21.60 -4.07
C ARG A 219 -7.80 -22.12 -2.89
N ALA A 220 -9.12 -22.06 -3.02
CA ALA A 220 -10.02 -22.57 -2.00
C ALA A 220 -9.88 -24.08 -1.82
N SER A 221 -9.72 -24.83 -2.92
CA SER A 221 -9.50 -26.29 -2.90
C SER A 221 -8.24 -26.69 -2.12
N ARG A 222 -7.24 -25.81 -2.02
CA ARG A 222 -6.01 -26.02 -1.23
C ARG A 222 -6.21 -25.77 0.26
N THR A 223 -7.32 -25.14 0.67
CA THR A 223 -7.61 -24.85 2.08
C THR A 223 -8.14 -26.08 2.80
N ILE A 224 -7.60 -26.40 3.98
CA ILE A 224 -8.03 -27.58 4.80
C ILE A 224 -9.55 -27.57 5.02
N ARG A 225 -10.16 -26.40 5.21
CA ARG A 225 -11.59 -26.21 5.46
C ARG A 225 -12.45 -26.63 4.25
N GLU A 226 -12.05 -26.31 3.03
CA GLU A 226 -12.75 -26.68 1.80
C GLU A 226 -12.55 -28.17 1.47
N ARG A 227 -11.37 -28.72 1.74
CA ARG A 227 -11.12 -30.19 1.62
C ARG A 227 -12.02 -30.99 2.57
N ILE A 228 -12.26 -30.49 3.78
CA ILE A 228 -13.18 -31.13 4.74
C ILE A 228 -14.63 -31.01 4.25
N ARG A 229 -15.05 -29.84 3.74
CA ARG A 229 -16.40 -29.65 3.18
C ARG A 229 -16.67 -30.57 2.00
N GLY A 230 -15.75 -30.64 1.03
CA GLY A 230 -15.87 -31.54 -0.12
C GLY A 230 -15.96 -33.03 0.27
N ARG A 231 -15.21 -33.48 1.31
CA ARG A 231 -15.30 -34.85 1.83
C ARG A 231 -16.62 -35.15 2.57
N LEU A 232 -17.25 -34.13 3.14
CA LEU A 232 -18.52 -34.27 3.86
C LEU A 232 -19.75 -34.09 2.95
N GLY A 233 -19.55 -33.84 1.65
CA GLY A 233 -20.63 -33.60 0.69
C GLY A 233 -21.41 -32.28 0.96
N TRP A 234 -20.80 -31.32 1.65
CA TRP A 234 -21.42 -30.02 1.88
C TRP A 234 -21.16 -29.11 0.67
N GLU A 235 -22.13 -28.23 0.37
CA GLU A 235 -21.95 -27.24 -0.70
C GLU A 235 -20.65 -26.47 -0.53
N THR A 236 -19.84 -26.46 -1.57
CA THR A 236 -18.63 -25.66 -1.66
C THR A 236 -19.02 -24.19 -1.82
N ARG A 237 -18.14 -23.29 -1.47
CA ARG A 237 -18.35 -21.83 -1.58
C ARG A 237 -18.63 -21.36 -3.02
N PHE A 238 -18.30 -22.19 -3.99
CA PHE A 238 -18.44 -21.92 -5.42
C PHE A 238 -19.54 -22.83 -5.99
N GLY A 239 -20.52 -22.24 -6.66
CA GLY A 239 -21.58 -22.94 -7.39
C GLY A 239 -21.06 -23.75 -8.57
N ASP A 240 -21.98 -24.29 -9.36
CA ASP A 240 -21.65 -24.96 -10.62
C ASP A 240 -20.98 -23.97 -11.58
N MET A 241 -19.91 -24.39 -12.25
CA MET A 241 -19.22 -23.54 -13.23
C MET A 241 -20.08 -23.28 -14.47
N ASN A 242 -20.98 -24.21 -14.84
CA ASN A 242 -21.91 -23.96 -15.94
C ASN A 242 -22.89 -22.84 -15.63
N ASP A 243 -23.38 -22.74 -14.39
CA ASP A 243 -24.25 -21.64 -13.95
C ASP A 243 -23.49 -20.31 -14.02
N THR A 244 -22.25 -20.29 -13.54
CA THR A 244 -21.37 -19.12 -13.63
C THR A 244 -21.10 -18.69 -15.07
N MET A 245 -20.83 -19.66 -15.98
CA MET A 245 -20.62 -19.38 -17.40
C MET A 245 -21.88 -18.83 -18.06
N THR A 246 -23.05 -19.39 -17.74
CA THR A 246 -24.33 -18.93 -18.26
C THR A 246 -24.65 -17.51 -17.77
N GLU A 247 -24.36 -17.18 -16.51
CA GLU A 247 -24.56 -15.85 -15.96
C GLU A 247 -23.66 -14.80 -16.62
N LEU A 248 -22.38 -15.14 -16.87
CA LEU A 248 -21.41 -14.21 -17.43
C LEU A 248 -21.53 -14.02 -18.96
N PHE A 249 -21.87 -15.07 -19.69
CA PHE A 249 -21.84 -15.07 -21.17
C PHE A 249 -23.22 -15.22 -21.83
N GLY A 250 -24.30 -15.44 -21.06
CA GLY A 250 -25.61 -15.78 -21.61
C GLY A 250 -26.17 -14.76 -22.61
N ASP A 251 -25.82 -13.50 -22.46
CA ASP A 251 -26.27 -12.40 -23.34
C ASP A 251 -25.21 -11.94 -24.36
N LEU A 252 -24.04 -12.64 -24.44
CA LEU A 252 -22.93 -12.25 -25.30
C LEU A 252 -22.79 -13.21 -26.51
N GLU A 253 -22.46 -12.66 -27.68
CA GLU A 253 -22.05 -13.44 -28.84
C GLU A 253 -20.59 -13.90 -28.65
N VAL A 254 -20.42 -15.14 -28.19
CA VAL A 254 -19.10 -15.74 -27.93
C VAL A 254 -18.61 -16.47 -29.18
N PRO A 255 -17.41 -16.17 -29.73
CA PRO A 255 -16.84 -16.93 -30.84
C PRO A 255 -16.67 -18.41 -30.52
N ALA A 256 -16.82 -19.28 -31.53
CA ALA A 256 -16.81 -20.73 -31.35
C ALA A 256 -15.55 -21.29 -30.71
N ASN A 257 -14.38 -20.73 -31.04
CA ASN A 257 -13.10 -21.09 -30.42
C ASN A 257 -13.03 -20.77 -28.91
N VAL A 258 -13.68 -19.69 -28.48
CA VAL A 258 -13.76 -19.31 -27.07
C VAL A 258 -14.79 -20.18 -26.35
N GLN A 259 -15.93 -20.44 -26.97
CA GLN A 259 -16.97 -21.33 -26.44
C GLN A 259 -16.43 -22.71 -26.14
N GLU A 260 -15.64 -23.30 -27.06
CA GLU A 260 -15.01 -24.61 -26.86
C GLU A 260 -14.07 -24.63 -25.63
N VAL A 261 -13.32 -23.56 -25.41
CA VAL A 261 -12.45 -23.39 -24.23
C VAL A 261 -13.28 -23.28 -22.94
N LEU A 262 -14.38 -22.52 -22.97
CA LEU A 262 -15.24 -22.33 -21.80
C LEU A 262 -15.93 -23.67 -21.43
N ASP A 263 -16.43 -24.43 -22.40
CA ASP A 263 -17.05 -25.74 -22.18
C ASP A 263 -16.05 -26.74 -21.59
N GLU A 264 -14.82 -26.77 -22.09
CA GLU A 264 -13.75 -27.61 -21.57
C GLU A 264 -13.37 -27.22 -20.12
N VAL A 265 -13.30 -25.90 -19.82
CA VAL A 265 -13.04 -25.43 -18.49
C VAL A 265 -14.15 -25.79 -17.52
N ALA A 266 -15.41 -25.63 -17.92
CA ALA A 266 -16.58 -26.00 -17.11
C ALA A 266 -16.57 -27.54 -16.81
N ARG A 267 -16.29 -28.34 -17.81
CA ARG A 267 -16.18 -29.78 -17.65
C ARG A 267 -15.10 -30.19 -16.64
N ARG A 268 -13.86 -29.68 -16.81
CA ARG A 268 -12.74 -30.03 -15.92
C ARG A 268 -12.90 -29.53 -14.50
N THR A 269 -13.72 -28.52 -14.31
CA THR A 269 -13.86 -27.87 -13.00
C THR A 269 -15.00 -28.52 -12.19
N ASN A 270 -15.95 -29.19 -12.85
CA ASN A 270 -17.06 -29.92 -12.22
C ASN A 270 -16.73 -31.40 -11.95
N GLU A 271 -15.65 -31.95 -12.55
CA GLU A 271 -15.07 -33.25 -12.22
C GLU A 271 -14.19 -33.17 -10.94
#